data_b28fdcf7c52787d66172d8150f192833
#
_entry.id   b28fdcf7c52787d66172d8150f192833
#
_cell.length_a   1.000
_cell.length_b   1.000
_cell.length_c   1.000
_cell.angle_alpha   90.00
_cell.angle_beta   90.00
_cell.angle_gamma   90.00
#
_symmetry.space_group_name_H-M   'P 1'
#
loop_
_entity.id
_entity.type
_entity.pdbx_description
1 polymer ?
#
loop_
_entity_poly.entity_id
_entity_poly.type
_entity_poly.pdbx_seq_one_letter_code
_entity_poly.pdbx_strand_id
1 'polypeptide(L)'
;LSSIKKLANETVWYGVSSIFAKFFVQLLTPYLTAEFRGSPDFGKMSLIYAAISFINMGALFGLDYAYFRFIVKKETPRTLYSTLLISLFSSTAIITAVIIFFRAPVAKALDVANHPGYITLSALMIAFDALSALPFARLRHEGRPRKFAFIRVSGIMLYVGLVFFFLSVCPHLLKTHPNSVVAFIYLPAFGPVGYVLLANVIQNVYQLTMLSPLLKGFRWTFDLPLWRQVMVYSLPLTVAGLLAMINETFDRIMLDWRLPHAGNYAVYQVGIYSACYRLSLLITVFVQAFRMGAEPFFYRESVQETAQRTYARVMKFFVIFVCGIFLFVMLYLDVLKYFIQDPAMWVGLKIVPILLFANMFLGVYYNLSIWYKLSTNTRSGAWITFIGAIITLVVNYIFIPIAGYMASAWATCICYGTMMVISYIWGQRVYPVPYAWKKLVAFMVIVLVVYCVYLGLCSFSHRLIYRLAVGTILLGGYILFILRVERREFRRLPYIGKYLAPRAA
;
A
#
# COMPACT_ATOMS: atom_id res chain seq x y z
N LEU A 1 -31.63 7.69 -9.61
CA LEU A 1 -31.42 7.22 -8.21
C LEU A 1 -30.99 5.74 -8.15
N SER A 2 -31.52 4.85 -9.03
CA SER A 2 -31.16 3.41 -9.06
C SER A 2 -29.72 3.17 -9.50
N SER A 3 -29.21 3.87 -10.50
CA SER A 3 -27.84 3.74 -11.02
C SER A 3 -26.78 4.21 -10.01
N ILE A 4 -27.06 5.30 -9.26
CA ILE A 4 -26.15 5.83 -8.23
C ILE A 4 -26.06 4.87 -7.03
N LYS A 5 -27.21 4.30 -6.63
CA LYS A 5 -27.27 3.29 -5.54
C LYS A 5 -26.53 2.00 -5.92
N LYS A 6 -26.65 1.58 -7.19
CA LYS A 6 -25.90 0.45 -7.76
C LYS A 6 -24.40 0.73 -7.76
N LEU A 7 -23.96 1.91 -8.28
CA LEU A 7 -22.56 2.30 -8.32
C LEU A 7 -21.95 2.40 -6.91
N ALA A 8 -22.67 2.99 -5.95
CA ALA A 8 -22.23 3.06 -4.57
C ALA A 8 -22.03 1.68 -3.95
N ASN A 9 -22.97 0.75 -4.19
CA ASN A 9 -22.87 -0.62 -3.69
C ASN A 9 -21.71 -1.38 -4.34
N GLU A 10 -21.51 -1.24 -5.65
CA GLU A 10 -20.37 -1.85 -6.37
C GLU A 10 -19.03 -1.31 -5.84
N THR A 11 -18.91 0.02 -5.65
CA THR A 11 -17.70 0.67 -5.12
C THR A 11 -17.39 0.16 -3.70
N VAL A 12 -18.39 -0.01 -2.86
CA VAL A 12 -18.23 -0.57 -1.51
C VAL A 12 -17.67 -2.00 -1.58
N TRP A 13 -18.21 -2.86 -2.44
CA TRP A 13 -17.72 -4.24 -2.57
C TRP A 13 -16.28 -4.32 -3.08
N TYR A 14 -15.91 -3.55 -4.10
CA TYR A 14 -14.54 -3.48 -4.60
C TYR A 14 -13.58 -2.89 -3.57
N GLY A 15 -14.01 -1.84 -2.87
CA GLY A 15 -13.22 -1.16 -1.87
C GLY A 15 -13.00 -2.00 -0.62
N VAL A 16 -14.07 -2.49 -0.03
CA VAL A 16 -14.01 -3.31 1.18
C VAL A 16 -13.19 -4.57 0.93
N SER A 17 -13.39 -5.27 -0.19
CA SER A 17 -12.62 -6.49 -0.48
C SER A 17 -11.12 -6.21 -0.64
N SER A 18 -10.75 -5.09 -1.26
CA SER A 18 -9.34 -4.71 -1.44
C SER A 18 -8.67 -4.28 -0.13
N ILE A 19 -9.40 -3.54 0.72
CA ILE A 19 -8.93 -3.12 2.05
C ILE A 19 -8.80 -4.34 2.97
N PHE A 20 -9.82 -5.19 2.99
CA PHE A 20 -9.84 -6.44 3.75
C PHE A 20 -8.66 -7.33 3.37
N ALA A 21 -8.42 -7.47 2.06
CA ALA A 21 -7.30 -8.19 1.52
C ALA A 21 -5.95 -7.71 2.09
N LYS A 22 -5.70 -6.41 2.03
CA LYS A 22 -4.46 -5.81 2.57
C LYS A 22 -4.36 -5.97 4.08
N PHE A 23 -5.46 -5.81 4.79
CA PHE A 23 -5.51 -5.97 6.24
C PHE A 23 -5.16 -7.39 6.68
N PHE A 24 -5.71 -8.41 6.01
CA PHE A 24 -5.40 -9.82 6.33
C PHE A 24 -3.95 -10.20 6.05
N VAL A 25 -3.37 -9.74 4.94
CA VAL A 25 -1.93 -9.92 4.68
C VAL A 25 -1.09 -9.24 5.77
N GLN A 26 -1.55 -8.09 6.27
CA GLN A 26 -0.87 -7.38 7.34
C GLN A 26 -0.91 -8.16 8.68
N LEU A 27 -2.01 -8.87 8.95
CA LEU A 27 -2.13 -9.71 10.15
C LEU A 27 -1.15 -10.91 10.17
N LEU A 28 -0.53 -11.26 9.04
CA LEU A 28 0.57 -12.22 9.02
C LEU A 28 1.88 -11.68 9.63
N THR A 29 2.00 -10.36 9.84
CA THR A 29 3.23 -9.78 10.35
C THR A 29 3.64 -10.31 11.72
N PRO A 30 2.75 -10.36 12.74
CA PRO A 30 3.12 -10.95 14.03
C PRO A 30 3.62 -12.37 13.90
N TYR A 31 2.94 -13.18 13.10
CA TYR A 31 3.33 -14.56 12.86
C TYR A 31 4.70 -14.68 12.18
N LEU A 32 4.91 -13.95 11.09
CA LEU A 32 6.18 -13.99 10.34
C LEU A 32 7.35 -13.42 11.15
N THR A 33 7.15 -12.37 11.96
CA THR A 33 8.21 -11.83 12.83
C THR A 33 8.51 -12.74 14.01
N ALA A 34 7.56 -13.59 14.43
CA ALA A 34 7.82 -14.66 15.41
C ALA A 34 8.60 -15.81 14.80
N GLU A 35 8.18 -16.29 13.63
CA GLU A 35 8.80 -17.43 12.93
C GLU A 35 10.23 -17.13 12.47
N PHE A 36 10.49 -15.90 12.01
CA PHE A 36 11.81 -15.47 11.54
C PHE A 36 12.66 -14.81 12.63
N ARG A 37 12.31 -15.02 13.91
CA ARG A 37 12.99 -14.37 15.04
C ARG A 37 14.47 -14.74 15.08
N GLY A 38 15.32 -13.71 15.20
CA GLY A 38 16.77 -13.88 15.21
C GLY A 38 17.39 -14.24 13.86
N SER A 39 16.60 -14.30 12.78
CA SER A 39 17.04 -14.58 11.40
C SER A 39 16.95 -13.32 10.52
N PRO A 40 17.80 -13.16 9.49
CA PRO A 40 17.66 -12.12 8.49
C PRO A 40 16.50 -12.36 7.50
N ASP A 41 15.78 -13.47 7.62
CA ASP A 41 14.80 -13.94 6.62
C ASP A 41 13.62 -12.97 6.43
N PHE A 42 13.20 -12.27 7.49
CA PHE A 42 12.18 -11.24 7.36
C PHE A 42 12.64 -10.07 6.46
N GLY A 43 13.92 -9.69 6.57
CA GLY A 43 14.55 -8.69 5.70
C GLY A 43 14.66 -9.18 4.26
N LYS A 44 15.15 -10.41 4.04
CA LYS A 44 15.25 -11.04 2.71
C LYS A 44 13.88 -11.10 2.03
N MET A 45 12.87 -11.58 2.75
CA MET A 45 11.50 -11.60 2.26
C MET A 45 11.02 -10.20 1.88
N SER A 46 11.24 -9.21 2.72
CA SER A 46 10.81 -7.81 2.47
C SER A 46 11.51 -7.22 1.26
N LEU A 47 12.79 -7.50 1.06
CA LEU A 47 13.58 -7.06 -0.08
C LEU A 47 13.07 -7.69 -1.38
N ILE A 48 12.82 -9.00 -1.38
CA ILE A 48 12.26 -9.72 -2.53
C ILE A 48 10.88 -9.13 -2.91
N TYR A 49 9.98 -8.91 -1.93
CA TYR A 49 8.67 -8.32 -2.20
C TYR A 49 8.75 -6.87 -2.71
N ALA A 50 9.73 -6.09 -2.27
CA ALA A 50 9.98 -4.75 -2.81
C ALA A 50 10.38 -4.82 -4.29
N ALA A 51 11.30 -5.72 -4.65
CA ALA A 51 11.70 -5.96 -6.04
C ALA A 51 10.53 -6.47 -6.90
N ILE A 52 9.74 -7.43 -6.39
CA ILE A 52 8.54 -7.94 -7.08
C ILE A 52 7.55 -6.80 -7.36
N SER A 53 7.27 -5.95 -6.38
CA SER A 53 6.31 -4.85 -6.52
C SER A 53 6.74 -3.87 -7.61
N PHE A 54 8.03 -3.55 -7.66
CA PHE A 54 8.60 -2.66 -8.68
C PHE A 54 8.52 -3.28 -10.09
N ILE A 55 8.94 -4.54 -10.24
CA ILE A 55 8.92 -5.23 -11.53
C ILE A 55 7.48 -5.47 -12.01
N ASN A 56 6.58 -5.83 -11.09
CA ASN A 56 5.17 -6.08 -11.42
C ASN A 56 4.48 -4.83 -11.98
N MET A 57 4.80 -3.64 -11.43
CA MET A 57 4.30 -2.37 -11.97
C MET A 57 4.75 -2.15 -13.41
N GLY A 58 5.99 -2.49 -13.72
CA GLY A 58 6.52 -2.48 -15.11
C GLY A 58 5.83 -3.52 -15.98
N ALA A 59 5.65 -4.75 -15.50
CA ALA A 59 5.10 -5.87 -16.28
C ALA A 59 3.65 -5.67 -16.72
N LEU A 60 2.87 -4.91 -15.96
CA LEU A 60 1.48 -4.58 -16.29
C LEU A 60 1.34 -3.59 -17.45
N PHE A 61 2.36 -2.81 -17.76
CA PHE A 61 2.34 -1.78 -18.82
C PHE A 61 1.12 -0.84 -18.79
N GLY A 62 0.44 -0.70 -17.64
CA GLY A 62 -0.79 0.09 -17.50
C GLY A 62 -1.95 -0.40 -18.36
N LEU A 63 -1.92 -1.64 -18.83
CA LEU A 63 -2.91 -2.21 -19.75
C LEU A 63 -4.30 -2.35 -19.09
N ASP A 64 -4.37 -2.50 -17.79
CA ASP A 64 -5.62 -2.51 -17.02
C ASP A 64 -6.36 -1.15 -17.10
N TYR A 65 -5.62 -0.02 -17.01
CA TYR A 65 -6.19 1.32 -17.20
C TYR A 65 -6.58 1.57 -18.66
N ALA A 66 -5.74 1.12 -19.59
CA ALA A 66 -6.02 1.23 -21.01
C ALA A 66 -7.28 0.44 -21.40
N TYR A 67 -7.49 -0.75 -20.82
CA TYR A 67 -8.69 -1.54 -21.06
C TYR A 67 -9.95 -0.73 -20.78
N PHE A 68 -10.06 -0.06 -19.62
CA PHE A 68 -11.23 0.75 -19.29
C PHE A 68 -11.45 1.93 -20.25
N ARG A 69 -10.38 2.56 -20.71
CA ARG A 69 -10.48 3.70 -21.62
C ARG A 69 -10.96 3.27 -23.01
N PHE A 70 -10.41 2.18 -23.54
CA PHE A 70 -10.66 1.78 -24.92
C PHE A 70 -11.91 0.92 -25.09
N ILE A 71 -12.38 0.21 -24.05
CA ILE A 71 -13.58 -0.61 -24.11
C ILE A 71 -14.84 0.21 -24.35
N VAL A 72 -14.88 1.45 -23.89
CA VAL A 72 -16.01 2.37 -24.06
C VAL A 72 -16.09 2.91 -25.49
N LYS A 73 -14.97 2.97 -26.21
CA LYS A 73 -14.86 3.65 -27.52
C LYS A 73 -14.93 2.71 -28.72
N LYS A 74 -14.94 1.38 -28.54
CA LYS A 74 -14.78 0.43 -29.64
C LYS A 74 -16.02 -0.43 -29.87
N GLU A 75 -16.37 -0.56 -31.14
CA GLU A 75 -17.43 -1.46 -31.65
C GLU A 75 -17.11 -2.95 -31.48
N THR A 76 -15.81 -3.30 -31.30
CA THR A 76 -15.34 -4.69 -31.17
C THR A 76 -14.61 -4.96 -29.83
N PRO A 77 -15.35 -5.10 -28.69
CA PRO A 77 -14.76 -5.33 -27.38
C PRO A 77 -13.88 -6.58 -27.29
N ARG A 78 -14.20 -7.61 -28.10
CA ARG A 78 -13.48 -8.90 -28.12
C ARG A 78 -12.08 -8.77 -28.72
N THR A 79 -11.91 -8.01 -29.82
CA THR A 79 -10.61 -7.77 -30.44
C THR A 79 -9.70 -6.98 -29.50
N LEU A 80 -10.20 -5.95 -28.82
CA LEU A 80 -9.46 -5.23 -27.82
C LEU A 80 -8.94 -6.16 -26.71
N TYR A 81 -9.83 -6.95 -26.11
CA TYR A 81 -9.47 -7.85 -25.03
C TYR A 81 -8.42 -8.88 -25.45
N SER A 82 -8.59 -9.48 -26.66
CA SER A 82 -7.63 -10.45 -27.21
C SER A 82 -6.25 -9.81 -27.49
N THR A 83 -6.21 -8.63 -28.10
CA THR A 83 -4.98 -7.91 -28.37
C THR A 83 -4.21 -7.58 -27.08
N LEU A 84 -4.91 -7.11 -26.05
CA LEU A 84 -4.31 -6.79 -24.76
C LEU A 84 -3.83 -8.05 -24.03
N LEU A 85 -4.58 -9.15 -24.05
CA LEU A 85 -4.16 -10.42 -23.45
C LEU A 85 -2.93 -11.00 -24.13
N ILE A 86 -2.86 -10.98 -25.48
CA ILE A 86 -1.69 -11.46 -26.21
C ILE A 86 -0.48 -10.59 -25.87
N SER A 87 -0.64 -9.26 -25.85
CA SER A 87 0.43 -8.33 -25.47
C SER A 87 0.94 -8.62 -24.06
N LEU A 88 0.03 -8.75 -23.09
CA LEU A 88 0.37 -9.03 -21.70
C LEU A 88 1.02 -10.40 -21.52
N PHE A 89 0.50 -11.43 -22.19
CA PHE A 89 1.10 -12.77 -22.16
C PHE A 89 2.52 -12.77 -22.72
N SER A 90 2.72 -12.17 -23.91
CA SER A 90 4.04 -12.10 -24.54
C SER A 90 5.04 -11.32 -23.71
N SER A 91 4.68 -10.13 -23.23
CA SER A 91 5.57 -9.31 -22.39
C SER A 91 5.90 -9.99 -21.09
N THR A 92 4.90 -10.59 -20.43
CA THR A 92 5.09 -11.32 -19.17
C THR A 92 5.96 -12.55 -19.35
N ALA A 93 5.76 -13.31 -20.44
CA ALA A 93 6.61 -14.48 -20.78
C ALA A 93 8.08 -14.07 -20.99
N ILE A 94 8.32 -12.97 -21.71
CA ILE A 94 9.67 -12.45 -21.92
C ILE A 94 10.30 -12.01 -20.59
N ILE A 95 9.59 -11.21 -19.79
CA ILE A 95 10.09 -10.73 -18.48
C ILE A 95 10.41 -11.92 -17.58
N THR A 96 9.51 -12.90 -17.50
CA THR A 96 9.69 -14.12 -16.69
C THR A 96 10.90 -14.90 -17.16
N ALA A 97 11.05 -15.11 -18.48
CA ALA A 97 12.20 -15.82 -19.05
C ALA A 97 13.53 -15.09 -18.74
N VAL A 98 13.56 -13.76 -18.87
CA VAL A 98 14.74 -12.94 -18.53
C VAL A 98 15.07 -13.07 -17.04
N ILE A 99 14.10 -12.96 -16.15
CA ILE A 99 14.34 -13.09 -14.69
C ILE A 99 14.85 -14.49 -14.35
N ILE A 100 14.29 -15.55 -14.94
CA ILE A 100 14.72 -16.93 -14.71
C ILE A 100 16.11 -17.16 -15.28
N PHE A 101 16.43 -16.61 -16.45
CA PHE A 101 17.76 -16.71 -17.04
C PHE A 101 18.83 -16.05 -16.17
N PHE A 102 18.54 -14.86 -15.64
CA PHE A 102 19.43 -14.11 -14.76
C PHE A 102 19.20 -14.41 -13.25
N ARG A 103 18.56 -15.53 -12.90
CA ARG A 103 18.20 -15.84 -11.52
C ARG A 103 19.38 -15.83 -10.53
N ALA A 104 20.55 -16.32 -10.96
CA ALA A 104 21.71 -16.39 -10.09
C ALA A 104 22.33 -15.01 -9.79
N PRO A 105 22.61 -14.13 -10.78
CA PRO A 105 23.06 -12.77 -10.49
C PRO A 105 22.02 -11.94 -9.73
N VAL A 106 20.72 -12.10 -10.03
CA VAL A 106 19.65 -11.42 -9.29
C VAL A 106 19.57 -11.90 -7.84
N ALA A 107 19.70 -13.21 -7.60
CA ALA A 107 19.73 -13.77 -6.25
C ALA A 107 20.93 -13.25 -5.46
N LYS A 108 22.09 -13.07 -6.08
CA LYS A 108 23.26 -12.47 -5.45
C LYS A 108 23.00 -10.99 -5.12
N ALA A 109 22.37 -10.24 -6.02
CA ALA A 109 22.05 -8.82 -5.83
C ALA A 109 21.01 -8.57 -4.73
N LEU A 110 20.19 -9.58 -4.37
CA LEU A 110 19.16 -9.51 -3.33
C LEU A 110 19.55 -10.29 -2.06
N ASP A 111 20.81 -10.55 -1.83
CA ASP A 111 21.35 -11.28 -0.65
C ASP A 111 20.69 -12.66 -0.39
N VAL A 112 20.26 -13.34 -1.46
CA VAL A 112 19.70 -14.69 -1.42
C VAL A 112 20.44 -15.66 -2.36
N ALA A 113 21.74 -15.46 -2.53
CA ALA A 113 22.58 -16.25 -3.45
C ALA A 113 22.47 -17.77 -3.23
N ASN A 114 22.28 -18.22 -1.99
CA ASN A 114 22.14 -19.64 -1.63
C ASN A 114 20.79 -20.24 -2.09
N HIS A 115 19.82 -19.41 -2.46
CA HIS A 115 18.46 -19.83 -2.82
C HIS A 115 17.97 -19.18 -4.14
N PRO A 116 18.61 -19.46 -5.30
CA PRO A 116 18.21 -18.88 -6.57
C PRO A 116 16.79 -19.29 -7.00
N GLY A 117 16.24 -20.36 -6.40
CA GLY A 117 14.85 -20.76 -6.55
C GLY A 117 13.84 -19.70 -6.10
N TYR A 118 14.19 -18.82 -5.14
CA TYR A 118 13.32 -17.72 -4.72
C TYR A 118 13.05 -16.74 -5.86
N ILE A 119 14.06 -16.48 -6.70
CA ILE A 119 13.91 -15.61 -7.86
C ILE A 119 13.02 -16.27 -8.94
N THR A 120 13.11 -17.58 -9.10
CA THR A 120 12.18 -18.32 -9.99
C THR A 120 10.73 -18.22 -9.49
N LEU A 121 10.49 -18.43 -8.20
CA LEU A 121 9.15 -18.26 -7.62
C LEU A 121 8.65 -16.82 -7.76
N SER A 122 9.53 -15.83 -7.55
CA SER A 122 9.21 -14.42 -7.73
C SER A 122 8.81 -14.10 -9.16
N ALA A 123 9.52 -14.65 -10.16
CA ALA A 123 9.19 -14.51 -11.56
C ALA A 123 7.82 -15.11 -11.90
N LEU A 124 7.53 -16.32 -11.39
CA LEU A 124 6.21 -16.96 -11.56
C LEU A 124 5.10 -16.17 -10.86
N MET A 125 5.38 -15.63 -9.67
CA MET A 125 4.44 -14.78 -8.95
C MET A 125 4.07 -13.53 -9.74
N ILE A 126 5.05 -12.83 -10.33
CA ILE A 126 4.84 -11.68 -11.22
C ILE A 126 4.03 -12.10 -12.44
N ALA A 127 4.37 -13.25 -13.06
CA ALA A 127 3.69 -13.75 -14.24
C ALA A 127 2.19 -13.97 -14.00
N PHE A 128 1.84 -14.73 -12.98
CA PHE A 128 0.44 -15.06 -12.70
C PHE A 128 -0.36 -13.87 -12.17
N ASP A 129 0.26 -12.96 -11.41
CA ASP A 129 -0.39 -11.72 -10.96
C ASP A 129 -0.68 -10.80 -12.16
N ALA A 130 0.29 -10.57 -13.03
CA ALA A 130 0.12 -9.77 -14.24
C ALA A 130 -0.97 -10.34 -15.15
N LEU A 131 -0.97 -11.66 -15.43
CA LEU A 131 -1.98 -12.30 -16.25
C LEU A 131 -3.39 -12.21 -15.64
N SER A 132 -3.51 -12.11 -14.32
CA SER A 132 -4.79 -11.95 -13.64
C SER A 132 -5.35 -10.53 -13.74
N ALA A 133 -4.54 -9.52 -14.04
CA ALA A 133 -4.93 -8.10 -14.03
C ALA A 133 -6.05 -7.77 -15.03
N LEU A 134 -5.93 -8.22 -16.28
CA LEU A 134 -6.95 -7.98 -17.31
C LEU A 134 -8.27 -8.73 -17.04
N PRO A 135 -8.30 -10.01 -16.65
CA PRO A 135 -9.53 -10.67 -16.20
C PRO A 135 -10.19 -9.97 -15.02
N PHE A 136 -9.43 -9.49 -14.03
CA PHE A 136 -9.97 -8.67 -12.95
C PHE A 136 -10.54 -7.33 -13.44
N ALA A 137 -9.86 -6.66 -14.39
CA ALA A 137 -10.39 -5.45 -15.02
C ALA A 137 -11.72 -5.73 -15.76
N ARG A 138 -11.81 -6.86 -16.47
CA ARG A 138 -13.04 -7.30 -17.11
C ARG A 138 -14.18 -7.55 -16.12
N LEU A 139 -13.93 -8.21 -14.98
CA LEU A 139 -14.93 -8.38 -13.92
C LEU A 139 -15.48 -7.06 -13.40
N ARG A 140 -14.60 -6.06 -13.25
CA ARG A 140 -15.01 -4.71 -12.84
C ARG A 140 -15.86 -4.03 -13.91
N HIS A 141 -15.48 -4.17 -15.18
CA HIS A 141 -16.26 -3.62 -16.31
C HIS A 141 -17.64 -4.27 -16.43
N GLU A 142 -17.72 -5.61 -16.26
CA GLU A 142 -18.98 -6.36 -16.28
C GLU A 142 -19.88 -6.11 -15.06
N GLY A 143 -19.46 -5.30 -14.08
CA GLY A 143 -20.23 -5.01 -12.87
C GLY A 143 -20.48 -6.23 -12.00
N ARG A 144 -19.49 -7.12 -11.82
CA ARG A 144 -19.57 -8.35 -11.01
C ARG A 144 -18.77 -8.24 -9.69
N PRO A 145 -19.13 -7.31 -8.79
CA PRO A 145 -18.33 -7.01 -7.59
C PRO A 145 -18.26 -8.17 -6.61
N ARG A 146 -19.33 -8.96 -6.46
CA ARG A 146 -19.35 -10.12 -5.54
C ARG A 146 -18.36 -11.20 -5.98
N LYS A 147 -18.27 -11.50 -7.29
CA LYS A 147 -17.32 -12.48 -7.82
C LYS A 147 -15.88 -11.98 -7.66
N PHE A 148 -15.63 -10.69 -7.93
CA PHE A 148 -14.34 -10.05 -7.69
C PHE A 148 -13.92 -10.18 -6.22
N ALA A 149 -14.80 -9.80 -5.29
CA ALA A 149 -14.54 -9.87 -3.86
C ALA A 149 -14.27 -11.31 -3.40
N PHE A 150 -15.09 -12.27 -3.86
CA PHE A 150 -14.92 -13.68 -3.51
C PHE A 150 -13.55 -14.21 -3.95
N ILE A 151 -13.14 -14.00 -5.21
CA ILE A 151 -11.85 -14.50 -5.71
C ILE A 151 -10.68 -13.85 -4.96
N ARG A 152 -10.76 -12.55 -4.67
CA ARG A 152 -9.71 -11.83 -3.93
C ARG A 152 -9.60 -12.33 -2.48
N VAL A 153 -10.71 -12.43 -1.78
CA VAL A 153 -10.74 -12.81 -0.36
C VAL A 153 -10.37 -14.28 -0.19
N SER A 154 -10.97 -15.19 -0.97
CA SER A 154 -10.65 -16.61 -0.90
C SER A 154 -9.19 -16.91 -1.26
N GLY A 155 -8.63 -16.20 -2.26
CA GLY A 155 -7.21 -16.31 -2.58
C GLY A 155 -6.31 -15.93 -1.41
N ILE A 156 -6.63 -14.83 -0.70
CA ILE A 156 -5.85 -14.42 0.47
C ILE A 156 -6.01 -15.39 1.64
N MET A 157 -7.22 -15.91 1.87
CA MET A 157 -7.42 -16.94 2.90
C MET A 157 -6.60 -18.19 2.59
N LEU A 158 -6.54 -18.60 1.31
CA LEU A 158 -5.69 -19.69 0.85
C LEU A 158 -4.21 -19.39 1.12
N TYR A 159 -3.73 -18.19 0.77
CA TYR A 159 -2.35 -17.78 1.04
C TYR A 159 -2.00 -17.85 2.53
N VAL A 160 -2.84 -17.24 3.37
CA VAL A 160 -2.65 -17.26 4.83
C VAL A 160 -2.63 -18.71 5.35
N GLY A 161 -3.60 -19.52 4.94
CA GLY A 161 -3.66 -20.94 5.32
C GLY A 161 -2.43 -21.74 4.89
N LEU A 162 -1.93 -21.52 3.66
CA LEU A 162 -0.73 -22.17 3.15
C LEU A 162 0.53 -21.73 3.90
N VAL A 163 0.66 -20.45 4.26
CA VAL A 163 1.77 -19.95 5.07
C VAL A 163 1.79 -20.65 6.42
N PHE A 164 0.66 -20.73 7.13
CA PHE A 164 0.56 -21.49 8.38
C PHE A 164 0.85 -22.97 8.18
N PHE A 165 0.33 -23.57 7.13
CA PHE A 165 0.55 -24.98 6.82
C PHE A 165 2.05 -25.27 6.63
N PHE A 166 2.72 -24.53 5.76
CA PHE A 166 4.14 -24.78 5.47
C PHE A 166 5.08 -24.41 6.62
N LEU A 167 4.83 -23.34 7.36
CA LEU A 167 5.74 -22.87 8.39
C LEU A 167 5.51 -23.51 9.77
N SER A 168 4.28 -23.89 10.12
CA SER A 168 3.96 -24.49 11.42
C SER A 168 3.61 -25.97 11.33
N VAL A 169 2.65 -26.34 10.46
CA VAL A 169 2.09 -27.70 10.43
C VAL A 169 3.11 -28.68 9.86
N CYS A 170 3.74 -28.38 8.73
CA CYS A 170 4.71 -29.27 8.09
C CYS A 170 5.92 -29.57 8.98
N PRO A 171 6.61 -28.58 9.61
CA PRO A 171 7.72 -28.86 10.51
C PRO A 171 7.31 -29.67 11.75
N HIS A 172 6.10 -29.42 12.29
CA HIS A 172 5.58 -30.17 13.43
C HIS A 172 5.32 -31.65 13.07
N LEU A 173 4.66 -31.90 11.93
CA LEU A 173 4.37 -33.24 11.43
C LEU A 173 5.64 -34.03 11.12
N LEU A 174 6.68 -33.40 10.58
CA LEU A 174 7.95 -34.05 10.31
C LEU A 174 8.68 -34.46 11.59
N LYS A 175 8.55 -33.68 12.68
CA LYS A 175 9.11 -34.03 13.98
C LYS A 175 8.38 -35.20 14.62
N THR A 176 7.07 -35.30 14.48
CA THR A 176 6.24 -36.35 15.09
C THR A 176 6.11 -37.59 14.23
N HIS A 177 6.08 -37.45 12.91
CA HIS A 177 5.91 -38.54 11.93
C HIS A 177 6.86 -38.34 10.73
N PRO A 178 8.16 -38.75 10.85
CA PRO A 178 9.16 -38.53 9.80
C PRO A 178 8.83 -39.17 8.45
N ASN A 179 8.07 -40.27 8.46
CA ASN A 179 7.65 -40.99 7.23
C ASN A 179 6.30 -40.57 6.67
N SER A 180 5.77 -39.40 7.07
CA SER A 180 4.51 -38.88 6.56
C SER A 180 4.64 -38.39 5.11
N VAL A 181 3.52 -38.31 4.39
CA VAL A 181 3.42 -37.73 3.03
C VAL A 181 4.01 -36.33 2.99
N VAL A 182 4.01 -35.62 4.13
CA VAL A 182 4.58 -34.28 4.27
C VAL A 182 6.09 -34.28 4.03
N ALA A 183 6.82 -35.36 4.35
CA ALA A 183 8.27 -35.50 4.09
C ALA A 183 8.59 -35.43 2.58
N PHE A 184 7.64 -35.81 1.72
CA PHE A 184 7.78 -35.74 0.26
C PHE A 184 7.57 -34.33 -0.29
N ILE A 185 6.76 -33.51 0.39
CA ILE A 185 6.33 -32.18 -0.08
C ILE A 185 7.18 -31.08 0.57
N TYR A 186 7.63 -31.32 1.81
CA TYR A 186 8.37 -30.32 2.58
C TYR A 186 9.87 -30.65 2.64
N LEU A 187 10.66 -29.77 2.00
CA LEU A 187 12.11 -29.84 1.97
C LEU A 187 12.70 -28.75 2.88
N PRO A 188 13.27 -29.06 4.04
CA PRO A 188 13.85 -28.06 4.96
C PRO A 188 14.89 -27.15 4.29
N ALA A 189 15.65 -27.69 3.33
CA ALA A 189 16.65 -26.93 2.57
C ALA A 189 16.07 -25.81 1.70
N PHE A 190 14.74 -25.82 1.43
CA PHE A 190 14.07 -24.78 0.65
C PHE A 190 13.95 -23.46 1.42
N GLY A 191 13.98 -23.52 2.75
CA GLY A 191 13.92 -22.38 3.65
C GLY A 191 12.52 -21.77 3.82
N PRO A 192 12.28 -21.09 4.93
CA PRO A 192 10.95 -20.58 5.26
C PRO A 192 10.47 -19.45 4.31
N VAL A 193 11.37 -18.61 3.82
CA VAL A 193 11.04 -17.56 2.82
C VAL A 193 10.54 -18.19 1.52
N GLY A 194 11.15 -19.31 1.09
CA GLY A 194 10.73 -20.04 -0.11
C GLY A 194 9.29 -20.54 -0.01
N TYR A 195 8.88 -21.03 1.14
CA TYR A 195 7.50 -21.48 1.36
C TYR A 195 6.48 -20.33 1.38
N VAL A 196 6.86 -19.17 1.89
CA VAL A 196 6.01 -17.94 1.80
C VAL A 196 5.82 -17.54 0.34
N LEU A 197 6.89 -17.55 -0.47
CA LEU A 197 6.81 -17.25 -1.91
C LEU A 197 6.00 -18.32 -2.65
N LEU A 198 6.19 -19.60 -2.34
CA LEU A 198 5.41 -20.71 -2.94
C LEU A 198 3.93 -20.59 -2.63
N ALA A 199 3.57 -20.30 -1.37
CA ALA A 199 2.18 -20.05 -0.98
C ALA A 199 1.53 -18.91 -1.81
N ASN A 200 2.31 -17.87 -2.10
CA ASN A 200 1.84 -16.74 -2.93
C ASN A 200 1.68 -17.15 -4.42
N VAL A 201 2.59 -17.95 -4.97
CA VAL A 201 2.46 -18.51 -6.33
C VAL A 201 1.19 -19.36 -6.41
N ILE A 202 0.94 -20.25 -5.43
CA ILE A 202 -0.26 -21.10 -5.40
C ILE A 202 -1.52 -20.22 -5.34
N GLN A 203 -1.52 -19.17 -4.53
CA GLN A 203 -2.61 -18.18 -4.47
C GLN A 203 -2.88 -17.56 -5.86
N ASN A 204 -1.83 -17.11 -6.56
CA ASN A 204 -1.97 -16.46 -7.85
C ASN A 204 -2.47 -17.44 -8.93
N VAL A 205 -1.99 -18.68 -8.91
CA VAL A 205 -2.51 -19.77 -9.77
C VAL A 205 -3.97 -20.03 -9.47
N TYR A 206 -4.37 -20.14 -8.21
CA TYR A 206 -5.77 -20.27 -7.79
C TYR A 206 -6.64 -19.12 -8.34
N GLN A 207 -6.20 -17.87 -8.17
CA GLN A 207 -6.93 -16.71 -8.68
C GLN A 207 -7.09 -16.76 -10.20
N LEU A 208 -6.02 -17.09 -10.93
CA LEU A 208 -6.05 -17.20 -12.40
C LEU A 208 -6.99 -18.32 -12.84
N THR A 209 -6.98 -19.47 -12.14
CA THR A 209 -7.91 -20.58 -12.41
C THR A 209 -9.37 -20.17 -12.20
N MET A 210 -9.69 -19.45 -11.11
CA MET A 210 -11.02 -18.92 -10.85
C MET A 210 -11.45 -17.86 -11.89
N LEU A 211 -10.49 -17.17 -12.50
CA LEU A 211 -10.72 -16.20 -13.58
C LEU A 211 -10.78 -16.83 -14.97
N SER A 212 -10.39 -18.11 -15.14
CA SER A 212 -10.34 -18.79 -16.44
C SER A 212 -11.65 -18.74 -17.25
N PRO A 213 -12.87 -18.75 -16.66
CA PRO A 213 -14.10 -18.59 -17.42
C PRO A 213 -14.23 -17.24 -18.15
N LEU A 214 -13.48 -16.21 -17.71
CA LEU A 214 -13.44 -14.90 -18.36
C LEU A 214 -12.53 -14.88 -19.59
N LEU A 215 -11.68 -15.89 -19.76
CA LEU A 215 -10.92 -16.09 -20.98
C LEU A 215 -11.80 -16.61 -22.12
N LYS A 216 -13.03 -17.09 -21.85
CA LYS A 216 -14.01 -17.47 -22.87
C LYS A 216 -14.31 -16.26 -23.75
N GLY A 217 -14.17 -16.46 -25.06
CA GLY A 217 -14.27 -15.39 -26.08
C GLY A 217 -12.93 -14.77 -26.49
N PHE A 218 -11.83 -15.23 -25.91
CA PHE A 218 -10.50 -14.97 -26.45
C PHE A 218 -10.37 -15.55 -27.86
N ARG A 219 -9.78 -14.76 -28.77
CA ARG A 219 -9.44 -15.19 -30.13
C ARG A 219 -7.98 -14.84 -30.39
N TRP A 220 -7.26 -15.67 -31.11
CA TRP A 220 -5.89 -15.39 -31.52
C TRP A 220 -5.87 -14.30 -32.61
N THR A 221 -6.46 -13.14 -32.30
CA THR A 221 -6.48 -11.97 -33.18
C THR A 221 -5.73 -10.84 -32.54
N PHE A 222 -4.71 -10.32 -33.22
CA PHE A 222 -3.88 -9.21 -32.77
C PHE A 222 -4.05 -8.04 -33.74
N ASP A 223 -4.54 -6.92 -33.24
CA ASP A 223 -4.73 -5.68 -33.99
C ASP A 223 -3.56 -4.72 -33.67
N LEU A 224 -2.56 -4.68 -34.56
CA LEU A 224 -1.37 -3.86 -34.38
C LEU A 224 -1.66 -2.35 -34.34
N PRO A 225 -2.50 -1.76 -35.20
CA PRO A 225 -2.93 -0.37 -35.10
C PRO A 225 -3.55 -0.04 -33.75
N LEU A 226 -4.44 -0.90 -33.26
CA LEU A 226 -5.06 -0.74 -31.95
C LEU A 226 -4.03 -0.85 -30.84
N TRP A 227 -3.13 -1.83 -30.91
CA TRP A 227 -2.06 -2.02 -29.93
C TRP A 227 -1.17 -0.78 -29.82
N ARG A 228 -0.75 -0.19 -30.94
CA ARG A 228 0.04 1.05 -30.96
C ARG A 228 -0.69 2.21 -30.24
N GLN A 229 -1.98 2.39 -30.51
CA GLN A 229 -2.79 3.43 -29.84
C GLN A 229 -2.86 3.21 -28.32
N VAL A 230 -3.04 1.94 -27.90
CA VAL A 230 -3.05 1.56 -26.49
C VAL A 230 -1.70 1.83 -25.84
N MET A 231 -0.58 1.43 -26.47
CA MET A 231 0.76 1.60 -25.91
C MET A 231 1.15 3.08 -25.78
N VAL A 232 0.81 3.93 -26.76
CA VAL A 232 1.03 5.39 -26.66
C VAL A 232 0.31 5.98 -25.44
N TYR A 233 -0.86 5.44 -25.09
CA TYR A 233 -1.60 5.88 -23.89
C TYR A 233 -1.05 5.26 -22.59
N SER A 234 -0.73 3.97 -22.60
CA SER A 234 -0.41 3.23 -21.37
C SER A 234 1.05 3.40 -20.91
N LEU A 235 2.03 3.56 -21.83
CA LEU A 235 3.43 3.74 -21.46
C LEU A 235 3.68 4.93 -20.52
N PRO A 236 3.15 6.13 -20.78
CA PRO A 236 3.30 7.24 -19.83
C PRO A 236 2.72 6.94 -18.45
N LEU A 237 1.60 6.18 -18.38
CA LEU A 237 1.00 5.76 -17.11
C LEU A 237 1.89 4.75 -16.38
N THR A 238 2.54 3.84 -17.13
CA THR A 238 3.51 2.89 -16.57
C THR A 238 4.69 3.62 -15.96
N VAL A 239 5.26 4.60 -16.66
CA VAL A 239 6.35 5.43 -16.13
C VAL A 239 5.93 6.16 -14.85
N ALA A 240 4.74 6.77 -14.84
CA ALA A 240 4.22 7.42 -13.65
C ALA A 240 4.01 6.42 -12.49
N GLY A 241 3.57 5.20 -12.79
CA GLY A 241 3.44 4.12 -11.80
C GLY A 241 4.78 3.65 -11.25
N LEU A 242 5.81 3.50 -12.09
CA LEU A 242 7.17 3.17 -11.66
C LEU A 242 7.75 4.25 -10.75
N LEU A 243 7.55 5.53 -11.07
CA LEU A 243 7.95 6.64 -10.22
C LEU A 243 7.24 6.60 -8.86
N ALA A 244 5.96 6.24 -8.84
CA ALA A 244 5.23 6.06 -7.59
C ALA A 244 5.79 4.88 -6.76
N MET A 245 6.19 3.76 -7.42
CA MET A 245 6.83 2.63 -6.74
C MET A 245 8.20 2.98 -6.18
N ILE A 246 8.97 3.86 -6.84
CA ILE A 246 10.23 4.39 -6.28
C ILE A 246 9.95 5.09 -4.95
N ASN A 247 8.91 5.91 -4.88
CA ASN A 247 8.55 6.62 -3.66
C ASN A 247 8.03 5.70 -2.53
N GLU A 248 7.46 4.54 -2.86
CA GLU A 248 6.78 3.67 -1.89
C GLU A 248 7.64 2.48 -1.42
N THR A 249 8.49 1.91 -2.28
CA THR A 249 9.15 0.64 -1.99
C THR A 249 10.64 0.60 -2.25
N PHE A 250 11.18 1.53 -3.04
CA PHE A 250 12.57 1.47 -3.50
C PHE A 250 13.59 1.77 -2.40
N ASP A 251 13.15 2.40 -1.32
CA ASP A 251 13.92 2.64 -0.09
C ASP A 251 14.53 1.35 0.48
N ARG A 252 13.82 0.21 0.42
CA ARG A 252 14.30 -1.10 0.89
C ARG A 252 15.44 -1.64 0.03
N ILE A 253 15.33 -1.47 -1.28
CA ILE A 253 16.37 -1.88 -2.24
C ILE A 253 17.62 -1.00 -2.04
N MET A 254 17.43 0.31 -1.87
CA MET A 254 18.54 1.23 -1.62
C MET A 254 19.19 0.99 -0.27
N LEU A 255 18.41 0.63 0.75
CA LEU A 255 18.91 0.33 2.07
C LEU A 255 19.84 -0.88 2.04
N ASP A 256 19.43 -1.94 1.34
CA ASP A 256 20.27 -3.11 1.13
C ASP A 256 21.53 -2.76 0.33
N TRP A 257 21.39 -2.09 -0.81
CA TRP A 257 22.48 -1.75 -1.71
C TRP A 257 23.55 -0.82 -1.10
N ARG A 258 23.15 0.12 -0.21
CA ARG A 258 24.04 1.16 0.33
C ARG A 258 24.70 0.80 1.66
N LEU A 259 24.21 -0.25 2.34
CA LEU A 259 24.78 -0.69 3.62
C LEU A 259 25.77 -1.84 3.45
N PRO A 260 26.70 -2.03 4.41
CA PRO A 260 27.62 -3.17 4.39
C PRO A 260 26.88 -4.51 4.48
N HIS A 261 27.26 -5.48 3.64
CA HIS A 261 26.68 -6.83 3.66
C HIS A 261 27.33 -7.79 4.67
N ALA A 262 28.38 -7.35 5.40
CA ALA A 262 29.03 -8.17 6.41
C ALA A 262 28.05 -8.63 7.49
N GLY A 263 28.00 -9.95 7.73
CA GLY A 263 27.14 -10.54 8.75
C GLY A 263 25.62 -10.34 8.54
N ASN A 264 25.17 -10.18 7.30
CA ASN A 264 23.78 -9.88 6.94
C ASN A 264 23.25 -8.53 7.49
N TYR A 265 24.12 -7.58 7.81
CA TYR A 265 23.75 -6.32 8.45
C TYR A 265 22.73 -5.53 7.61
N ALA A 266 22.98 -5.38 6.30
CA ALA A 266 22.10 -4.64 5.39
C ALA A 266 20.68 -5.22 5.39
N VAL A 267 20.56 -6.52 5.20
CA VAL A 267 19.27 -7.24 5.17
C VAL A 267 18.54 -7.15 6.51
N TYR A 268 19.30 -7.19 7.63
CA TYR A 268 18.71 -7.05 8.96
C TYR A 268 18.12 -5.63 9.16
N GLN A 269 18.81 -4.58 8.66
CA GLN A 269 18.30 -3.21 8.64
C GLN A 269 17.02 -3.09 7.80
N VAL A 270 16.95 -3.75 6.65
CA VAL A 270 15.74 -3.84 5.83
C VAL A 270 14.59 -4.50 6.60
N GLY A 271 14.90 -5.56 7.35
CA GLY A 271 13.93 -6.26 8.22
C GLY A 271 13.35 -5.34 9.29
N ILE A 272 14.21 -4.66 10.05
CA ILE A 272 13.81 -3.68 11.09
C ILE A 272 12.92 -2.58 10.49
N TYR A 273 13.38 -1.96 9.39
CA TYR A 273 12.63 -0.93 8.69
C TYR A 273 11.27 -1.42 8.25
N SER A 274 11.21 -2.56 7.58
CA SER A 274 9.97 -3.13 7.03
C SER A 274 8.98 -3.54 8.12
N ALA A 275 9.44 -4.11 9.24
CA ALA A 275 8.59 -4.46 10.37
C ALA A 275 7.97 -3.22 11.01
N CYS A 276 8.78 -2.19 11.29
CA CYS A 276 8.30 -0.95 11.90
C CYS A 276 7.44 -0.11 10.93
N TYR A 277 7.75 -0.13 9.63
CA TYR A 277 6.91 0.49 8.59
C TYR A 277 5.46 -0.03 8.63
N ARG A 278 5.26 -1.31 8.94
CA ARG A 278 3.92 -1.92 9.01
C ARG A 278 3.02 -1.30 10.08
N LEU A 279 3.58 -0.76 11.17
CA LEU A 279 2.78 -0.02 12.18
C LEU A 279 2.24 1.31 11.62
N SER A 280 2.96 1.94 10.69
CA SER A 280 2.49 3.17 10.04
C SER A 280 1.41 2.92 8.98
N LEU A 281 1.23 1.68 8.53
CA LEU A 281 0.23 1.32 7.52
C LEU A 281 -1.22 1.51 7.99
N LEU A 282 -1.49 1.66 9.28
CA LEU A 282 -2.82 2.01 9.77
C LEU A 282 -3.33 3.31 9.13
N ILE A 283 -2.46 4.34 9.02
CA ILE A 283 -2.80 5.57 8.30
C ILE A 283 -3.00 5.30 6.81
N THR A 284 -2.12 4.50 6.20
CA THR A 284 -2.20 4.20 4.75
C THR A 284 -3.49 3.46 4.39
N VAL A 285 -3.92 2.51 5.21
CA VAL A 285 -5.20 1.79 5.01
C VAL A 285 -6.37 2.78 5.07
N PHE A 286 -6.37 3.67 6.06
CA PHE A 286 -7.39 4.72 6.16
C PHE A 286 -7.35 5.66 4.96
N VAL A 287 -6.17 6.14 4.55
CA VAL A 287 -6.00 7.02 3.38
C VAL A 287 -6.55 6.36 2.12
N GLN A 288 -6.29 5.06 1.91
CA GLN A 288 -6.80 4.32 0.75
C GLN A 288 -8.33 4.17 0.81
N ALA A 289 -8.88 3.80 1.97
CA ALA A 289 -10.32 3.70 2.18
C ALA A 289 -11.02 5.05 1.90
N PHE A 290 -10.46 6.12 2.45
CA PHE A 290 -10.95 7.47 2.24
C PHE A 290 -10.90 7.85 0.76
N ARG A 291 -9.77 7.63 0.07
CA ARG A 291 -9.59 7.95 -1.35
C ARG A 291 -10.63 7.26 -2.23
N MET A 292 -10.94 5.99 -1.97
CA MET A 292 -11.93 5.23 -2.73
C MET A 292 -13.35 5.84 -2.63
N GLY A 293 -13.70 6.40 -1.47
CA GLY A 293 -14.99 7.09 -1.29
C GLY A 293 -14.95 8.55 -1.74
N ALA A 294 -13.85 9.24 -1.50
CA ALA A 294 -13.72 10.68 -1.76
C ALA A 294 -13.58 11.00 -3.26
N GLU A 295 -12.86 10.19 -4.05
CA GLU A 295 -12.68 10.45 -5.48
C GLU A 295 -14.01 10.54 -6.25
N PRO A 296 -14.93 9.56 -6.18
CA PRO A 296 -16.23 9.68 -6.85
C PRO A 296 -17.10 10.83 -6.31
N PHE A 297 -16.98 11.10 -5.01
CA PHE A 297 -17.67 12.22 -4.38
C PHE A 297 -17.19 13.57 -4.95
N PHE A 298 -15.88 13.78 -5.05
CA PHE A 298 -15.31 15.02 -5.59
C PHE A 298 -15.73 15.26 -7.04
N TYR A 299 -15.73 14.22 -7.89
CA TYR A 299 -16.22 14.36 -9.28
C TYR A 299 -17.69 14.74 -9.36
N ARG A 300 -18.55 14.19 -8.50
CA ARG A 300 -19.98 14.56 -8.48
C ARG A 300 -20.20 15.98 -7.97
N GLU A 301 -19.46 16.38 -6.96
CA GLU A 301 -19.56 17.70 -6.36
C GLU A 301 -19.00 18.79 -7.27
N SER A 302 -18.11 18.45 -8.21
CA SER A 302 -17.41 19.43 -9.07
C SER A 302 -18.32 20.30 -9.94
N VAL A 303 -19.55 19.88 -10.19
CA VAL A 303 -20.56 20.65 -10.94
C VAL A 303 -21.31 21.68 -10.07
N GLN A 304 -21.12 21.68 -8.75
CA GLN A 304 -21.79 22.60 -7.84
C GLN A 304 -20.93 23.85 -7.60
N GLU A 305 -21.55 25.03 -7.49
CA GLU A 305 -20.85 26.29 -7.17
C GLU A 305 -20.13 26.25 -5.82
N THR A 306 -20.59 25.42 -4.89
CA THR A 306 -20.00 25.25 -3.54
C THR A 306 -18.89 24.21 -3.46
N ALA A 307 -18.51 23.59 -4.58
CA ALA A 307 -17.54 22.47 -4.64
C ALA A 307 -16.23 22.76 -3.88
N GLN A 308 -15.63 23.93 -4.13
CA GLN A 308 -14.35 24.29 -3.49
C GLN A 308 -14.45 24.37 -1.97
N ARG A 309 -15.56 24.91 -1.43
CA ARG A 309 -15.80 24.98 0.02
C ARG A 309 -16.00 23.59 0.61
N THR A 310 -16.67 22.72 -0.14
CA THR A 310 -16.87 21.31 0.25
C THR A 310 -15.54 20.58 0.28
N TYR A 311 -14.66 20.77 -0.70
CA TYR A 311 -13.31 20.15 -0.72
C TYR A 311 -12.46 20.62 0.47
N ALA A 312 -12.49 21.92 0.79
CA ALA A 312 -11.78 22.45 1.95
C ALA A 312 -12.29 21.85 3.28
N ARG A 313 -13.62 21.63 3.39
CA ARG A 313 -14.22 20.98 4.56
C ARG A 313 -13.83 19.51 4.68
N VAL A 314 -13.87 18.76 3.58
CA VAL A 314 -13.47 17.36 3.53
C VAL A 314 -12.00 17.19 3.92
N MET A 315 -11.11 18.05 3.40
CA MET A 315 -9.70 18.08 3.77
C MET A 315 -9.53 18.29 5.28
N LYS A 316 -10.27 19.20 5.87
CA LYS A 316 -10.20 19.50 7.30
C LYS A 316 -10.56 18.26 8.15
N PHE A 317 -11.70 17.61 7.85
CA PHE A 317 -12.08 16.37 8.55
C PHE A 317 -11.07 15.26 8.35
N PHE A 318 -10.55 15.11 7.15
CA PHE A 318 -9.49 14.14 6.84
C PHE A 318 -8.27 14.34 7.75
N VAL A 319 -7.74 15.56 7.83
CA VAL A 319 -6.56 15.87 8.66
C VAL A 319 -6.85 15.62 10.14
N ILE A 320 -8.01 16.05 10.65
CA ILE A 320 -8.40 15.78 12.05
C ILE A 320 -8.38 14.27 12.33
N PHE A 321 -8.94 13.47 11.43
CA PHE A 321 -9.04 12.02 11.64
C PHE A 321 -7.67 11.35 11.59
N VAL A 322 -6.83 11.70 10.62
CA VAL A 322 -5.47 11.15 10.49
C VAL A 322 -4.58 11.57 11.66
N CYS A 323 -4.72 12.80 12.17
CA CYS A 323 -4.10 13.24 13.41
C CYS A 323 -4.54 12.38 14.62
N GLY A 324 -5.82 12.01 14.69
CA GLY A 324 -6.34 11.08 15.69
C GLY A 324 -5.71 9.69 15.61
N ILE A 325 -5.54 9.14 14.38
CA ILE A 325 -4.85 7.87 14.17
C ILE A 325 -3.38 7.98 14.58
N PHE A 326 -2.70 9.08 14.23
CA PHE A 326 -1.32 9.34 14.67
C PHE A 326 -1.19 9.25 16.19
N LEU A 327 -2.03 10.00 16.92
CA LEU A 327 -2.02 9.95 18.37
C LEU A 327 -2.34 8.56 18.91
N PHE A 328 -3.35 7.89 18.37
CA PHE A 328 -3.67 6.53 18.77
C PHE A 328 -2.45 5.61 18.65
N VAL A 329 -1.78 5.59 17.51
CA VAL A 329 -0.61 4.73 17.30
C VAL A 329 0.52 5.11 18.26
N MET A 330 0.81 6.40 18.42
CA MET A 330 1.93 6.86 19.23
C MET A 330 1.71 6.68 20.73
N LEU A 331 0.49 6.95 21.23
CA LEU A 331 0.18 6.80 22.65
C LEU A 331 0.04 5.33 23.11
N TYR A 332 -0.31 4.44 22.17
CA TYR A 332 -0.42 3.01 22.43
C TYR A 332 0.73 2.19 21.82
N LEU A 333 1.86 2.84 21.43
CA LEU A 333 2.98 2.18 20.81
C LEU A 333 3.58 1.06 21.68
N ASP A 334 3.54 1.20 23.00
CA ASP A 334 4.00 0.18 23.95
C ASP A 334 3.21 -1.12 23.88
N VAL A 335 1.94 -1.06 23.45
CA VAL A 335 1.11 -2.25 23.18
C VAL A 335 1.26 -2.66 21.72
N LEU A 336 1.22 -1.71 20.78
CA LEU A 336 1.28 -1.99 19.37
C LEU A 336 2.63 -2.57 18.94
N LYS A 337 3.73 -2.34 19.67
CA LYS A 337 5.03 -2.97 19.42
C LYS A 337 4.98 -4.50 19.44
N TYR A 338 4.08 -5.09 20.24
CA TYR A 338 3.90 -6.55 20.28
C TYR A 338 3.29 -7.11 18.99
N PHE A 339 2.85 -6.26 18.07
CA PHE A 339 2.55 -6.66 16.70
C PHE A 339 3.82 -7.13 15.96
N ILE A 340 5.00 -6.68 16.40
CA ILE A 340 6.31 -7.16 15.96
C ILE A 340 6.82 -8.10 17.05
N GLN A 341 6.74 -9.40 16.80
CA GLN A 341 7.04 -10.43 17.80
C GLN A 341 8.55 -10.63 18.05
N ASP A 342 9.42 -10.10 17.18
CA ASP A 342 10.86 -10.08 17.40
C ASP A 342 11.27 -8.80 18.16
N PRO A 343 11.67 -8.89 19.46
CA PRO A 343 12.10 -7.73 20.24
C PRO A 343 13.35 -7.05 19.68
N ALA A 344 14.20 -7.74 18.96
CA ALA A 344 15.40 -7.16 18.33
C ALA A 344 15.02 -6.11 17.28
N MET A 345 13.84 -6.21 16.66
CA MET A 345 13.34 -5.23 15.69
C MET A 345 12.75 -3.98 16.35
N TRP A 346 12.50 -3.98 17.68
CA TRP A 346 11.92 -2.82 18.36
C TRP A 346 12.85 -1.59 18.40
N VAL A 347 14.15 -1.78 18.17
CA VAL A 347 15.09 -0.68 17.97
C VAL A 347 14.66 0.27 16.83
N GLY A 348 13.90 -0.24 15.87
CA GLY A 348 13.35 0.52 14.76
C GLY A 348 12.08 1.31 15.09
N LEU A 349 11.46 1.16 16.26
CA LEU A 349 10.20 1.87 16.61
C LEU A 349 10.34 3.39 16.55
N LYS A 350 11.56 3.91 16.68
CA LYS A 350 11.88 5.35 16.54
C LYS A 350 11.55 5.94 15.16
N ILE A 351 11.40 5.10 14.11
CA ILE A 351 10.99 5.58 12.78
C ILE A 351 9.46 5.71 12.65
N VAL A 352 8.69 5.07 13.51
CA VAL A 352 7.22 5.03 13.41
C VAL A 352 6.60 6.42 13.37
N PRO A 353 6.95 7.38 14.26
CA PRO A 353 6.40 8.73 14.20
C PRO A 353 6.70 9.44 12.87
N ILE A 354 7.92 9.26 12.33
CA ILE A 354 8.34 9.88 11.06
C ILE A 354 7.50 9.32 9.91
N LEU A 355 7.33 8.00 9.87
CA LEU A 355 6.55 7.33 8.83
C LEU A 355 5.06 7.62 8.92
N LEU A 356 4.51 7.77 10.13
CA LEU A 356 3.13 8.21 10.33
C LEU A 356 2.91 9.61 9.76
N PHE A 357 3.84 10.55 10.02
CA PHE A 357 3.80 11.88 9.41
C PHE A 357 3.95 11.83 7.88
N ALA A 358 4.86 11.02 7.38
CA ALA A 358 5.03 10.82 5.94
C ALA A 358 3.70 10.36 5.28
N ASN A 359 3.05 9.36 5.87
CA ASN A 359 1.77 8.84 5.36
C ASN A 359 0.62 9.86 5.52
N MET A 360 0.67 10.72 6.54
CA MET A 360 -0.28 11.83 6.69
C MET A 360 -0.09 12.85 5.55
N PHE A 361 1.14 13.23 5.22
CA PHE A 361 1.44 14.11 4.09
C PHE A 361 1.01 13.50 2.76
N LEU A 362 1.23 12.20 2.56
CA LEU A 362 0.74 11.46 1.40
C LEU A 362 -0.79 11.53 1.30
N GLY A 363 -1.50 11.36 2.40
CA GLY A 363 -2.95 11.45 2.44
C GLY A 363 -3.47 12.86 2.10
N VAL A 364 -2.81 13.91 2.62
CA VAL A 364 -3.11 15.29 2.26
C VAL A 364 -2.82 15.54 0.77
N TYR A 365 -1.69 15.04 0.26
CA TYR A 365 -1.35 15.10 -1.17
C TYR A 365 -2.45 14.46 -2.05
N TYR A 366 -2.98 13.29 -1.67
CA TYR A 366 -4.07 12.68 -2.42
C TYR A 366 -5.36 13.52 -2.43
N ASN A 367 -5.68 14.20 -1.33
CA ASN A 367 -6.79 15.14 -1.30
C ASN A 367 -6.54 16.36 -2.19
N LEU A 368 -5.32 16.91 -2.14
CA LEU A 368 -4.91 18.01 -3.01
C LEU A 368 -4.93 17.61 -4.48
N SER A 369 -4.67 16.35 -4.82
CA SER A 369 -4.56 15.86 -6.20
C SER A 369 -5.82 16.09 -7.07
N ILE A 370 -6.94 16.45 -6.45
CA ILE A 370 -8.20 16.66 -7.15
C ILE A 370 -8.12 17.79 -8.19
N TRP A 371 -7.31 18.84 -7.96
CA TRP A 371 -7.21 19.97 -8.88
C TRP A 371 -6.72 19.56 -10.26
N TYR A 372 -5.66 18.74 -10.38
CA TYR A 372 -5.14 18.31 -11.67
C TYR A 372 -5.98 17.19 -12.31
N LYS A 373 -6.76 16.46 -11.51
CA LYS A 373 -7.72 15.46 -12.01
C LYS A 373 -8.95 16.14 -12.64
N LEU A 374 -9.46 17.20 -12.01
CA LEU A 374 -10.59 17.97 -12.53
C LEU A 374 -10.20 18.86 -13.71
N SER A 375 -9.02 19.49 -13.67
CA SER A 375 -8.54 20.37 -14.75
C SER A 375 -7.95 19.62 -15.95
N THR A 376 -8.05 18.27 -16.00
CA THR A 376 -7.45 17.41 -17.04
C THR A 376 -5.93 17.55 -17.20
N ASN A 377 -5.26 18.26 -16.29
CA ASN A 377 -3.81 18.49 -16.30
C ASN A 377 -3.04 17.39 -15.58
N THR A 378 -3.25 16.15 -15.99
CA THR A 378 -2.62 14.94 -15.37
C THR A 378 -1.09 14.95 -15.45
N ARG A 379 -0.51 15.73 -16.39
CA ARG A 379 0.95 15.91 -16.48
C ARG A 379 1.55 16.50 -15.21
N SER A 380 0.83 17.41 -14.53
CA SER A 380 1.29 18.00 -13.28
C SER A 380 1.43 16.94 -12.17
N GLY A 381 0.51 15.97 -12.10
CA GLY A 381 0.62 14.85 -11.16
C GLY A 381 1.86 13.99 -11.42
N ALA A 382 2.19 13.73 -12.70
CA ALA A 382 3.38 12.99 -13.08
C ALA A 382 4.68 13.74 -12.69
N TRP A 383 4.74 15.06 -12.92
CA TRP A 383 5.88 15.89 -12.51
C TRP A 383 6.06 15.93 -11.00
N ILE A 384 4.99 16.05 -10.22
CA ILE A 384 5.07 16.03 -8.75
C ILE A 384 5.62 14.68 -8.28
N THR A 385 5.14 13.58 -8.84
CA THR A 385 5.62 12.23 -8.51
C THR A 385 7.08 12.02 -8.90
N PHE A 386 7.51 12.58 -10.04
CA PHE A 386 8.90 12.55 -10.52
C PHE A 386 9.85 13.29 -9.56
N ILE A 387 9.47 14.50 -9.12
CA ILE A 387 10.24 15.27 -8.14
C ILE A 387 10.36 14.45 -6.83
N GLY A 388 9.26 13.83 -6.39
CA GLY A 388 9.27 12.92 -5.25
C GLY A 388 10.27 11.78 -5.42
N ALA A 389 10.29 11.12 -6.59
CA ALA A 389 11.21 10.03 -6.88
C ALA A 389 12.69 10.48 -6.83
N ILE A 390 13.01 11.65 -7.38
CA ILE A 390 14.36 12.22 -7.30
C ILE A 390 14.76 12.45 -5.82
N ILE A 391 13.86 13.04 -5.02
CA ILE A 391 14.13 13.29 -3.59
C ILE A 391 14.36 11.96 -2.88
N THR A 392 13.52 10.95 -3.10
CA THR A 392 13.67 9.63 -2.51
C THR A 392 15.04 9.03 -2.85
N LEU A 393 15.43 9.06 -4.14
CA LEU A 393 16.70 8.50 -4.57
C LEU A 393 17.90 9.26 -3.99
N VAL A 394 17.90 10.59 -4.08
CA VAL A 394 19.03 11.43 -3.66
C VAL A 394 19.22 11.36 -2.14
N VAL A 395 18.15 11.53 -1.36
CA VAL A 395 18.23 11.49 0.10
C VAL A 395 18.68 10.12 0.60
N ASN A 396 18.08 9.03 0.06
CA ASN A 396 18.51 7.68 0.41
C ASN A 396 19.97 7.43 0.03
N TYR A 397 20.39 7.82 -1.19
CA TYR A 397 21.76 7.61 -1.66
C TYR A 397 22.82 8.26 -0.75
N ILE A 398 22.57 9.49 -0.31
CA ILE A 398 23.51 10.28 0.50
C ILE A 398 23.47 9.84 1.97
N PHE A 399 22.29 9.66 2.55
CA PHE A 399 22.14 9.55 4.00
C PHE A 399 22.03 8.11 4.52
N ILE A 400 21.73 7.10 3.71
CA ILE A 400 21.71 5.71 4.18
C ILE A 400 23.04 5.28 4.79
N PRO A 401 24.22 5.55 4.19
CA PRO A 401 25.49 5.16 4.78
C PRO A 401 25.75 5.77 6.17
N ILE A 402 25.13 6.93 6.46
CA ILE A 402 25.34 7.69 7.70
C ILE A 402 24.33 7.27 8.77
N ALA A 403 23.05 7.13 8.40
CA ALA A 403 21.94 6.99 9.35
C ALA A 403 21.13 5.69 9.17
N GLY A 404 21.55 4.79 8.26
CA GLY A 404 20.86 3.51 8.02
C GLY A 404 19.37 3.69 7.69
N TYR A 405 18.52 2.81 8.25
CA TYR A 405 17.08 2.86 8.03
C TYR A 405 16.37 4.14 8.48
N MET A 406 17.03 4.94 9.36
CA MET A 406 16.51 6.25 9.75
C MET A 406 16.51 7.23 8.57
N ALA A 407 17.52 7.16 7.72
CA ALA A 407 17.60 7.97 6.50
C ALA A 407 16.42 7.67 5.56
N SER A 408 16.05 6.41 5.39
CA SER A 408 14.91 6.01 4.55
C SER A 408 13.57 6.53 5.10
N ALA A 409 13.40 6.53 6.42
CA ALA A 409 12.21 7.11 7.04
C ALA A 409 12.11 8.62 6.79
N TRP A 410 13.19 9.35 6.93
CA TRP A 410 13.25 10.79 6.63
C TRP A 410 13.11 11.08 5.13
N ALA A 411 13.73 10.26 4.26
CA ALA A 411 13.58 10.39 2.81
C ALA A 411 12.10 10.31 2.40
N THR A 412 11.37 9.34 2.93
CA THR A 412 9.92 9.19 2.70
C THR A 412 9.14 10.40 3.21
N CYS A 413 9.48 10.91 4.40
CA CYS A 413 8.81 12.07 4.98
C CYS A 413 9.06 13.34 4.17
N ILE A 414 10.29 13.60 3.77
CA ILE A 414 10.68 14.75 2.93
C ILE A 414 10.03 14.63 1.54
N CYS A 415 10.04 13.45 0.94
CA CYS A 415 9.41 13.19 -0.36
C CYS A 415 7.92 13.55 -0.33
N TYR A 416 7.15 12.93 0.57
CA TYR A 416 5.71 13.15 0.62
C TYR A 416 5.34 14.56 1.09
N GLY A 417 6.13 15.17 2.00
CA GLY A 417 5.99 16.54 2.40
C GLY A 417 6.20 17.52 1.23
N THR A 418 7.24 17.30 0.44
CA THR A 418 7.52 18.12 -0.75
C THR A 418 6.43 17.96 -1.82
N MET A 419 5.99 16.72 -2.10
CA MET A 419 4.88 16.45 -3.02
C MET A 419 3.59 17.17 -2.58
N MET A 420 3.29 17.16 -1.28
CA MET A 420 2.16 17.86 -0.69
C MET A 420 2.26 19.37 -0.91
N VAL A 421 3.41 19.97 -0.59
CA VAL A 421 3.65 21.43 -0.70
C VAL A 421 3.58 21.87 -2.15
N ILE A 422 4.24 21.18 -3.08
CA ILE A 422 4.19 21.50 -4.51
C ILE A 422 2.76 21.40 -5.04
N SER A 423 2.04 20.32 -4.68
CA SER A 423 0.64 20.14 -5.09
C SER A 423 -0.28 21.24 -4.55
N TYR A 424 -0.04 21.74 -3.33
CA TYR A 424 -0.76 22.86 -2.77
C TYR A 424 -0.48 24.15 -3.54
N ILE A 425 0.80 24.50 -3.76
CA ILE A 425 1.20 25.74 -4.42
C ILE A 425 0.68 25.80 -5.86
N TRP A 426 0.86 24.72 -6.64
CA TRP A 426 0.36 24.65 -8.01
C TRP A 426 -1.16 24.62 -8.07
N GLY A 427 -1.78 23.86 -7.16
CA GLY A 427 -3.24 23.77 -7.07
C GLY A 427 -3.90 25.12 -6.79
N GLN A 428 -3.33 25.93 -5.91
CA GLN A 428 -3.86 27.29 -5.62
C GLN A 428 -3.77 28.25 -6.82
N ARG A 429 -2.84 28.01 -7.75
CA ARG A 429 -2.73 28.83 -8.99
C ARG A 429 -3.71 28.40 -10.07
N VAL A 430 -4.03 27.11 -10.17
CA VAL A 430 -4.85 26.56 -11.27
C VAL A 430 -6.32 26.42 -10.86
N TYR A 431 -6.56 25.96 -9.64
CA TYR A 431 -7.90 25.72 -9.09
C TYR A 431 -7.92 26.11 -7.61
N PRO A 432 -8.11 27.40 -7.29
CA PRO A 432 -8.00 27.91 -5.92
C PRO A 432 -9.10 27.34 -5.03
N VAL A 433 -8.73 26.54 -4.04
CA VAL A 433 -9.62 26.01 -3.02
C VAL A 433 -9.31 26.70 -1.70
N PRO A 434 -10.30 27.23 -0.96
CA PRO A 434 -10.10 27.99 0.28
C PRO A 434 -9.76 27.07 1.45
N TYR A 435 -8.62 26.39 1.38
CA TYR A 435 -8.14 25.55 2.48
C TYR A 435 -7.76 26.41 3.69
N ALA A 436 -8.24 26.03 4.85
CA ALA A 436 -7.86 26.67 6.12
C ALA A 436 -6.47 26.17 6.57
N TRP A 437 -5.40 26.39 5.75
CA TRP A 437 -4.09 25.81 5.94
C TRP A 437 -3.49 26.07 7.34
N LYS A 438 -3.72 27.27 7.92
CA LYS A 438 -3.29 27.60 9.29
C LYS A 438 -3.89 26.64 10.33
N LYS A 439 -5.18 26.31 10.18
CA LYS A 439 -5.84 25.32 11.06
C LYS A 439 -5.33 23.90 10.83
N LEU A 440 -5.10 23.51 9.57
CA LEU A 440 -4.58 22.18 9.24
C LEU A 440 -3.19 21.97 9.87
N VAL A 441 -2.30 22.94 9.69
CA VAL A 441 -0.97 22.92 10.32
C VAL A 441 -1.09 22.95 11.85
N ALA A 442 -1.97 23.76 12.42
CA ALA A 442 -2.19 23.81 13.86
C ALA A 442 -2.61 22.44 14.42
N PHE A 443 -3.51 21.70 13.76
CA PHE A 443 -3.87 20.34 14.18
C PHE A 443 -2.67 19.38 14.15
N MET A 444 -1.83 19.45 13.12
CA MET A 444 -0.62 18.66 13.02
C MET A 444 0.40 19.01 14.14
N VAL A 445 0.56 20.29 14.44
CA VAL A 445 1.44 20.74 15.53
C VAL A 445 0.88 20.32 16.90
N ILE A 446 -0.43 20.45 17.11
CA ILE A 446 -1.07 20.04 18.38
C ILE A 446 -0.81 18.57 18.68
N VAL A 447 -0.93 17.66 17.70
CA VAL A 447 -0.68 16.25 17.96
C VAL A 447 0.78 15.96 18.27
N LEU A 448 1.72 16.72 17.69
CA LEU A 448 3.14 16.67 18.08
C LEU A 448 3.36 17.13 19.52
N VAL A 449 2.75 18.26 19.89
CA VAL A 449 2.84 18.78 21.26
C VAL A 449 2.25 17.78 22.26
N VAL A 450 1.07 17.22 21.96
CA VAL A 450 0.44 16.18 22.82
C VAL A 450 1.35 14.97 22.95
N TYR A 451 2.00 14.55 21.88
CA TYR A 451 2.97 13.45 21.91
C TYR A 451 4.22 13.80 22.74
N CYS A 452 4.78 15.02 22.61
CA CYS A 452 5.88 15.46 23.45
C CYS A 452 5.49 15.52 24.94
N VAL A 453 4.29 16.00 25.26
CA VAL A 453 3.74 15.98 26.63
C VAL A 453 3.63 14.55 27.15
N TYR A 454 3.14 13.62 26.33
CA TYR A 454 3.09 12.19 26.66
C TYR A 454 4.47 11.64 27.01
N LEU A 455 5.51 11.93 26.19
CA LEU A 455 6.87 11.48 26.47
C LEU A 455 7.40 12.06 27.79
N GLY A 456 7.13 13.35 28.05
CA GLY A 456 7.50 14.00 29.31
C GLY A 456 6.79 13.39 30.53
N LEU A 457 5.50 13.09 30.43
CA LEU A 457 4.76 12.44 31.51
C LEU A 457 5.21 10.98 31.72
N CYS A 458 5.52 10.27 30.66
CA CYS A 458 5.98 8.87 30.73
C CYS A 458 7.41 8.72 31.27
N SER A 459 8.20 9.81 31.40
CA SER A 459 9.51 9.77 32.06
C SER A 459 9.39 9.55 33.57
N PHE A 460 8.26 9.91 34.20
CA PHE A 460 8.03 9.71 35.64
C PHE A 460 7.74 8.26 36.02
N SER A 461 7.24 7.43 35.11
CA SER A 461 6.96 6.02 35.39
C SER A 461 6.99 5.15 34.13
N HIS A 462 7.74 4.03 34.23
CA HIS A 462 7.82 3.03 33.15
C HIS A 462 6.72 1.95 33.25
N ARG A 463 5.80 2.02 34.23
CA ARG A 463 4.71 1.04 34.36
C ARG A 463 3.75 1.15 33.18
N LEU A 464 3.49 0.03 32.50
CA LEU A 464 2.62 -0.02 31.31
C LEU A 464 1.23 0.58 31.60
N ILE A 465 0.62 0.23 32.75
CA ILE A 465 -0.72 0.72 33.13
C ILE A 465 -0.74 2.25 33.23
N TYR A 466 0.31 2.86 33.83
CA TYR A 466 0.42 4.31 33.93
C TYR A 466 0.50 4.95 32.53
N ARG A 467 1.33 4.42 31.66
CA ARG A 467 1.51 4.93 30.28
C ARG A 467 0.22 4.82 29.47
N LEU A 468 -0.52 3.72 29.62
CA LEU A 468 -1.82 3.55 28.97
C LEU A 468 -2.87 4.51 29.52
N ALA A 469 -2.92 4.72 30.84
CA ALA A 469 -3.84 5.67 31.45
C ALA A 469 -3.58 7.11 30.98
N VAL A 470 -2.31 7.55 30.99
CA VAL A 470 -1.91 8.87 30.47
C VAL A 470 -2.25 8.97 28.98
N GLY A 471 -1.96 7.94 28.18
CA GLY A 471 -2.30 7.91 26.77
C GLY A 471 -3.81 8.06 26.52
N THR A 472 -4.61 7.33 27.27
CA THR A 472 -6.09 7.39 27.17
C THR A 472 -6.63 8.77 27.54
N ILE A 473 -6.11 9.39 28.61
CA ILE A 473 -6.50 10.75 29.03
C ILE A 473 -6.15 11.76 27.95
N LEU A 474 -4.93 11.70 27.38
CA LEU A 474 -4.49 12.62 26.34
C LEU A 474 -5.27 12.44 25.03
N LEU A 475 -5.56 11.20 24.64
CA LEU A 475 -6.39 10.92 23.47
C LEU A 475 -7.83 11.42 23.67
N GLY A 476 -8.42 11.16 24.84
CA GLY A 476 -9.73 11.69 25.21
C GLY A 476 -9.75 13.22 25.22
N GLY A 477 -8.71 13.84 25.77
CA GLY A 477 -8.51 15.30 25.74
C GLY A 477 -8.46 15.86 24.33
N TYR A 478 -7.71 15.22 23.43
CA TYR A 478 -7.65 15.60 22.02
C TYR A 478 -9.03 15.49 21.35
N ILE A 479 -9.75 14.40 21.56
CA ILE A 479 -11.11 14.21 20.99
C ILE A 479 -12.05 15.31 21.51
N LEU A 480 -12.04 15.58 22.80
CA LEU A 480 -12.87 16.63 23.40
C LEU A 480 -12.49 18.02 22.90
N PHE A 481 -11.20 18.30 22.74
CA PHE A 481 -10.70 19.54 22.16
C PHE A 481 -11.24 19.73 20.73
N ILE A 482 -11.12 18.72 19.86
CA ILE A 482 -11.61 18.78 18.48
C ILE A 482 -13.14 18.97 18.45
N LEU A 483 -13.88 18.23 19.27
CA LEU A 483 -15.34 18.37 19.35
C LEU A 483 -15.79 19.77 19.80
N ARG A 484 -14.99 20.44 20.67
CA ARG A 484 -15.27 21.82 21.08
C ARG A 484 -14.92 22.84 20.00
N VAL A 485 -13.71 22.73 19.42
CA VAL A 485 -13.20 23.69 18.42
C VAL A 485 -14.02 23.66 17.12
N GLU A 486 -14.35 22.47 16.66
CA GLU A 486 -15.10 22.28 15.40
C GLU A 486 -16.59 21.93 15.65
N ARG A 487 -17.14 22.29 16.81
CA ARG A 487 -18.52 21.98 17.22
C ARG A 487 -19.55 22.34 16.15
N ARG A 488 -19.38 23.50 15.47
CA ARG A 488 -20.30 23.96 14.41
C ARG A 488 -20.33 23.03 13.21
N GLU A 489 -19.19 22.45 12.87
CA GLU A 489 -19.08 21.53 11.73
C GLU A 489 -19.61 20.13 12.09
N PHE A 490 -19.29 19.63 13.28
CA PHE A 490 -19.78 18.33 13.74
C PHE A 490 -21.29 18.29 13.94
N ARG A 491 -21.93 19.41 14.30
CA ARG A 491 -23.40 19.52 14.36
C ARG A 491 -24.08 19.33 13.01
N ARG A 492 -23.40 19.59 11.90
CA ARG A 492 -23.92 19.41 10.55
C ARG A 492 -23.83 17.98 10.03
N LEU A 493 -23.14 17.10 10.75
CA LEU A 493 -23.04 15.69 10.37
C LEU A 493 -24.28 14.91 10.78
N PRO A 494 -24.86 14.07 9.89
CA PRO A 494 -26.18 13.47 10.07
C PRO A 494 -26.33 12.56 11.32
N TYR A 495 -25.23 11.93 11.78
CA TYR A 495 -25.23 11.03 12.95
C TYR A 495 -24.76 11.71 14.23
N ILE A 496 -23.67 12.45 14.18
CA ILE A 496 -23.02 13.07 15.34
C ILE A 496 -23.79 14.35 15.76
N GLY A 497 -24.39 15.06 14.82
CA GLY A 497 -25.14 16.29 15.05
C GLY A 497 -26.30 16.13 16.03
N LYS A 498 -26.96 14.97 16.04
CA LYS A 498 -28.05 14.67 16.98
C LYS A 498 -27.62 14.68 18.45
N TYR A 499 -26.36 14.25 18.74
CA TYR A 499 -25.82 14.21 20.10
C TYR A 499 -25.20 15.53 20.57
N LEU A 500 -24.86 16.42 19.63
CA LEU A 500 -24.26 17.73 19.90
C LEU A 500 -25.27 18.89 19.84
N ALA A 501 -26.53 18.62 19.47
CA ALA A 501 -27.62 19.59 19.56
C ALA A 501 -27.87 19.94 21.04
N PRO A 502 -28.12 21.22 21.39
CA PRO A 502 -28.59 21.54 22.72
C PRO A 502 -29.89 20.75 22.94
N ARG A 503 -29.99 20.03 24.07
CA ARG A 503 -31.29 19.56 24.52
C ARG A 503 -32.19 20.80 24.59
N ALA A 504 -33.27 20.80 23.80
CA ALA A 504 -34.31 21.80 23.98
C ALA A 504 -34.71 21.77 25.43
N ALA A 505 -34.49 22.90 26.11
CA ALA A 505 -34.95 23.11 27.47
C ALA A 505 -36.46 23.25 27.46
#